data_2f3b1964c7e8450ef5f65585186b64f2
#
_entry.id   2f3b1964c7e8450ef5f65585186b64f2
#
_cell.length_a   1.000
_cell.length_b   1.000
_cell.length_c   1.000
_cell.angle_alpha   90.00
_cell.angle_beta   90.00
_cell.angle_gamma   90.00
#
_symmetry.space_group_name_H-M   'P 1'
#
loop_
_entity.id
_entity.type
_entity.pdbx_description
1 polymer ?
#
loop_
_entity_poly.entity_id
_entity_poly.type
_entity_poly.pdbx_seq_one_letter_code
_entity_poly.pdbx_strand_id
1 'polypeptide(L)'
;HVCVNCAGVGSAMKTVGRENKPHDLGVFNMVVQINLIGTFNVARLAAAVMAENEPGEDNERGLIVNTASVAAFDGQVGQVAYAATKGGVVGMTLPIARDLAPLGIRCNTIAPGIFNTPLMNAAPDKVKMPLIEMTQFPKRLGNPPEYAAMVCHMVENTFLNGETIRLDGGIRMQPR
;
A
#
# COMPACT_ATOMS: atom_id res chain seq x y z
N HIS A 1 10.53 15.94 -5.94
CA HIS A 1 10.65 15.97 -4.48
C HIS A 1 9.74 14.94 -3.80
N VAL A 2 8.53 14.67 -4.32
CA VAL A 2 7.59 13.71 -3.72
C VAL A 2 7.13 12.70 -4.77
N CYS A 3 7.20 11.41 -4.45
CA CYS A 3 6.69 10.31 -5.26
C CYS A 3 5.67 9.52 -4.46
N VAL A 4 4.43 9.41 -4.96
CA VAL A 4 3.36 8.65 -4.32
C VAL A 4 2.94 7.49 -5.23
N ASN A 5 3.19 6.27 -4.80
CA ASN A 5 2.87 5.05 -5.54
C ASN A 5 1.49 4.53 -5.13
N CYS A 6 0.47 4.81 -5.95
CA CYS A 6 -0.92 4.36 -5.71
C CYS A 6 -1.41 3.27 -6.69
N ALA A 7 -0.62 2.95 -7.73
CA ALA A 7 -1.02 1.94 -8.71
C ALA A 7 -1.06 0.55 -8.09
N GLY A 8 -2.10 -0.23 -8.43
CA GLY A 8 -2.23 -1.60 -7.96
C GLY A 8 -3.51 -2.26 -8.42
N VAL A 9 -3.49 -3.59 -8.43
CA VAL A 9 -4.64 -4.42 -8.78
C VAL A 9 -4.93 -5.43 -7.68
N GLY A 10 -6.21 -5.75 -7.48
CA GLY A 10 -6.65 -6.84 -6.63
C GLY A 10 -6.78 -8.14 -7.40
N SER A 11 -6.67 -9.26 -6.71
CA SER A 11 -7.04 -10.56 -7.23
C SER A 11 -7.72 -11.38 -6.13
N ALA A 12 -8.68 -12.20 -6.51
CA ALA A 12 -9.38 -13.09 -5.60
C ALA A 12 -9.38 -14.51 -6.18
N MET A 13 -8.35 -15.29 -5.85
CA MET A 13 -8.20 -16.68 -6.28
C MET A 13 -7.58 -17.49 -5.14
N LYS A 14 -8.24 -18.61 -4.77
CA LYS A 14 -7.74 -19.53 -3.74
C LYS A 14 -6.49 -20.26 -4.21
N THR A 15 -5.61 -20.65 -3.25
CA THR A 15 -4.45 -21.50 -3.52
C THR A 15 -4.84 -22.81 -4.19
N VAL A 16 -5.95 -23.40 -3.75
CA VAL A 16 -6.63 -24.50 -4.45
C VAL A 16 -8.10 -24.13 -4.61
N GLY A 17 -8.59 -24.11 -5.84
CA GLY A 17 -9.95 -23.75 -6.20
C GLY A 17 -10.90 -24.96 -6.28
N ARG A 18 -11.98 -24.79 -7.03
CA ARG A 18 -12.93 -25.90 -7.31
C ARG A 18 -12.22 -27.00 -8.10
N GLU A 19 -12.67 -28.22 -7.96
CA GLU A 19 -12.13 -29.39 -8.65
C GLU A 19 -10.61 -29.61 -8.41
N ASN A 20 -10.13 -29.16 -7.24
CA ASN A 20 -8.71 -29.22 -6.86
C ASN A 20 -7.75 -28.53 -7.85
N LYS A 21 -8.25 -27.56 -8.62
CA LYS A 21 -7.39 -26.78 -9.53
C LYS A 21 -6.48 -25.85 -8.72
N PRO A 22 -5.15 -25.89 -8.97
CA PRO A 22 -4.23 -24.98 -8.29
C PRO A 22 -4.46 -23.54 -8.76
N HIS A 23 -4.00 -22.59 -7.94
CA HIS A 23 -3.95 -21.17 -8.30
C HIS A 23 -3.22 -20.97 -9.63
N ASP A 24 -3.76 -20.17 -10.53
CA ASP A 24 -3.10 -19.81 -11.77
C ASP A 24 -1.84 -18.96 -11.49
N LEU A 25 -0.67 -19.51 -11.84
CA LEU A 25 0.60 -18.83 -11.60
C LEU A 25 0.77 -17.58 -12.47
N GLY A 26 0.12 -17.52 -13.65
CA GLY A 26 0.10 -16.34 -14.51
C GLY A 26 -0.60 -15.17 -13.83
N VAL A 27 -1.75 -15.42 -13.17
CA VAL A 27 -2.46 -14.40 -12.37
C VAL A 27 -1.61 -13.97 -11.18
N PHE A 28 -0.97 -14.90 -10.46
CA PHE A 28 -0.07 -14.57 -9.37
C PHE A 28 1.07 -13.65 -9.85
N ASN A 29 1.76 -14.03 -10.93
CA ASN A 29 2.85 -13.27 -11.50
C ASN A 29 2.41 -11.87 -11.96
N MET A 30 1.24 -11.75 -12.60
CA MET A 30 0.69 -10.45 -13.00
C MET A 30 0.52 -9.51 -11.79
N VAL A 31 -0.03 -10.01 -10.70
CA VAL A 31 -0.23 -9.20 -9.47
C VAL A 31 1.12 -8.80 -8.88
N VAL A 32 2.12 -9.70 -8.86
CA VAL A 32 3.49 -9.42 -8.40
C VAL A 32 4.15 -8.35 -9.26
N GLN A 33 4.05 -8.47 -10.59
CA GLN A 33 4.64 -7.50 -11.52
C GLN A 33 4.07 -6.09 -11.33
N ILE A 34 2.75 -5.98 -11.19
CA ILE A 34 2.11 -4.67 -11.05
C ILE A 34 2.34 -4.09 -9.64
N ASN A 35 1.97 -4.84 -8.60
CA ASN A 35 1.90 -4.29 -7.26
C ASN A 35 3.26 -4.15 -6.57
N LEU A 36 4.15 -5.13 -6.75
CA LEU A 36 5.43 -5.16 -6.03
C LEU A 36 6.57 -4.63 -6.91
N ILE A 37 6.80 -5.26 -8.06
CA ILE A 37 7.89 -4.88 -8.95
C ILE A 37 7.65 -3.47 -9.52
N GLY A 38 6.41 -3.17 -9.93
CA GLY A 38 6.02 -1.84 -10.40
C GLY A 38 6.26 -0.74 -9.36
N THR A 39 5.84 -0.97 -8.10
CA THR A 39 6.09 -0.03 -7.00
C THR A 39 7.59 0.19 -6.77
N PHE A 40 8.37 -0.89 -6.69
CA PHE A 40 9.83 -0.79 -6.53
C PHE A 40 10.49 -0.09 -7.72
N ASN A 41 10.05 -0.40 -8.95
CA ASN A 41 10.59 0.21 -10.16
C ASN A 41 10.41 1.74 -10.19
N VAL A 42 9.22 2.22 -9.81
CA VAL A 42 8.98 3.66 -9.71
C VAL A 42 9.78 4.27 -8.55
N ALA A 43 9.80 3.61 -7.40
CA ALA A 43 10.55 4.09 -6.23
C ALA A 43 12.05 4.27 -6.54
N ARG A 44 12.72 3.27 -7.15
CA ARG A 44 14.15 3.34 -7.48
C ARG A 44 14.47 4.43 -8.50
N LEU A 45 13.58 4.64 -9.50
CA LEU A 45 13.77 5.68 -10.52
C LEU A 45 13.54 7.08 -9.93
N ALA A 46 12.50 7.24 -9.11
CA ALA A 46 12.24 8.48 -8.40
C ALA A 46 13.40 8.84 -7.46
N ALA A 47 13.91 7.86 -6.70
CA ALA A 47 15.07 8.06 -5.82
C ALA A 47 16.31 8.55 -6.57
N ALA A 48 16.60 7.96 -7.75
CA ALA A 48 17.73 8.37 -8.57
C ALA A 48 17.62 9.85 -8.99
N VAL A 49 16.42 10.29 -9.40
CA VAL A 49 16.17 11.70 -9.75
C VAL A 49 16.23 12.61 -8.52
N MET A 50 15.63 12.17 -7.39
CA MET A 50 15.63 12.96 -6.15
C MET A 50 17.04 13.16 -5.59
N ALA A 51 17.95 12.21 -5.78
CA ALA A 51 19.35 12.31 -5.32
C ALA A 51 20.09 13.48 -5.98
N GLU A 52 19.62 13.95 -7.13
CA GLU A 52 20.19 15.11 -7.86
C GLU A 52 19.58 16.45 -7.41
N ASN A 53 18.55 16.45 -6.57
CA ASN A 53 17.95 17.69 -6.06
C ASN A 53 18.91 18.44 -5.15
N GLU A 54 18.84 19.77 -5.18
CA GLU A 54 19.46 20.57 -4.12
C GLU A 54 18.85 20.21 -2.76
N PRO A 55 19.66 20.03 -1.73
CA PRO A 55 19.16 19.67 -0.41
C PRO A 55 18.39 20.83 0.22
N GLY A 56 17.24 20.51 0.83
CA GLY A 56 16.47 21.43 1.65
C GLY A 56 16.90 21.43 3.11
N GLU A 57 15.96 21.75 4.01
CA GLU A 57 16.17 21.65 5.46
C GLU A 57 16.56 20.21 5.83
N ASP A 58 17.39 20.05 6.86
CA ASP A 58 17.95 18.76 7.30
C ASP A 58 18.65 17.94 6.19
N ASN A 59 19.03 18.56 5.09
CA ASN A 59 19.56 17.93 3.88
C ASN A 59 18.56 17.01 3.17
N GLU A 60 17.26 17.19 3.36
CA GLU A 60 16.24 16.42 2.67
C GLU A 60 16.20 16.73 1.16
N ARG A 61 16.18 15.68 0.34
CA ARG A 61 16.05 15.76 -1.13
C ARG A 61 14.76 15.20 -1.66
N GLY A 62 14.04 14.41 -0.88
CA GLY A 62 12.78 13.87 -1.33
C GLY A 62 12.11 12.85 -0.41
N LEU A 63 10.88 12.52 -0.76
CA LEU A 63 10.04 11.57 -0.06
C LEU A 63 9.38 10.60 -1.04
N ILE A 64 9.44 9.32 -0.72
CA ILE A 64 8.68 8.26 -1.39
C ILE A 64 7.60 7.76 -0.44
N VAL A 65 6.35 7.74 -0.91
CA VAL A 65 5.20 7.15 -0.18
C VAL A 65 4.64 6.01 -1.00
N ASN A 66 4.70 4.80 -0.46
CA ASN A 66 4.16 3.60 -1.10
C ASN A 66 2.78 3.26 -0.52
N THR A 67 1.94 2.59 -1.32
CA THR A 67 0.63 2.13 -0.91
C THR A 67 0.63 0.60 -0.74
N ALA A 68 0.61 0.15 0.51
CA ALA A 68 0.36 -1.24 0.88
C ALA A 68 -1.17 -1.53 0.96
N SER A 69 -1.59 -2.25 1.96
CA SER A 69 -2.98 -2.54 2.32
C SER A 69 -3.02 -3.19 3.69
N VAL A 70 -4.15 -3.10 4.40
CA VAL A 70 -4.40 -3.96 5.58
C VAL A 70 -4.30 -5.45 5.23
N ALA A 71 -4.54 -5.82 3.97
CA ALA A 71 -4.36 -7.21 3.49
C ALA A 71 -2.91 -7.70 3.58
N ALA A 72 -1.93 -6.82 3.75
CA ALA A 72 -0.55 -7.21 4.07
C ALA A 72 -0.43 -7.92 5.42
N PHE A 73 -1.37 -7.67 6.34
CA PHE A 73 -1.41 -8.17 7.71
C PHE A 73 -2.58 -9.15 7.93
N ASP A 74 -3.75 -8.80 7.41
CA ASP A 74 -5.02 -9.47 7.66
C ASP A 74 -5.62 -10.02 6.34
N GLY A 75 -4.82 -10.67 5.49
CA GLY A 75 -5.26 -11.19 4.19
C GLY A 75 -6.42 -12.19 4.30
N GLN A 76 -7.42 -12.02 3.43
CA GLN A 76 -8.61 -12.87 3.39
C GLN A 76 -8.44 -14.07 2.45
N VAL A 77 -9.37 -15.02 2.54
CA VAL A 77 -9.43 -16.16 1.63
C VAL A 77 -9.46 -15.70 0.16
N GLY A 78 -8.52 -16.20 -0.61
CA GLY A 78 -8.36 -15.84 -2.03
C GLY A 78 -7.40 -14.67 -2.28
N GLN A 79 -6.87 -14.02 -1.27
CA GLN A 79 -5.99 -12.85 -1.43
C GLN A 79 -4.48 -13.20 -1.40
N VAL A 80 -4.08 -14.46 -1.58
CA VAL A 80 -2.67 -14.87 -1.42
C VAL A 80 -1.71 -14.03 -2.27
N ALA A 81 -2.00 -13.81 -3.55
CA ALA A 81 -1.15 -12.98 -4.42
C ALA A 81 -1.16 -11.51 -4.00
N TYR A 82 -2.34 -10.96 -3.74
CA TYR A 82 -2.48 -9.57 -3.30
C TYR A 82 -1.79 -9.32 -1.94
N ALA A 83 -2.07 -10.16 -0.94
CA ALA A 83 -1.46 -10.06 0.38
C ALA A 83 0.06 -10.21 0.33
N ALA A 84 0.59 -11.14 -0.47
CA ALA A 84 2.03 -11.30 -0.68
C ALA A 84 2.67 -10.04 -1.25
N THR A 85 2.05 -9.41 -2.26
CA THR A 85 2.58 -8.17 -2.85
C THR A 85 2.54 -7.00 -1.88
N LYS A 86 1.43 -6.85 -1.15
CA LYS A 86 1.28 -5.75 -0.17
C LYS A 86 2.15 -5.98 1.07
N GLY A 87 2.36 -7.22 1.49
CA GLY A 87 3.37 -7.60 2.48
C GLY A 87 4.80 -7.30 2.00
N GLY A 88 5.09 -7.55 0.72
CA GLY A 88 6.37 -7.19 0.10
C GLY A 88 6.60 -5.67 0.10
N VAL A 89 5.58 -4.85 -0.17
CA VAL A 89 5.67 -3.38 -0.07
C VAL A 89 5.99 -2.94 1.35
N VAL A 90 5.35 -3.53 2.36
CA VAL A 90 5.67 -3.29 3.78
C VAL A 90 7.12 -3.69 4.07
N GLY A 91 7.52 -4.90 3.64
CA GLY A 91 8.87 -5.43 3.90
C GLY A 91 10.00 -4.62 3.28
N MET A 92 9.78 -3.99 2.12
CA MET A 92 10.81 -3.16 1.46
C MET A 92 10.87 -1.72 1.99
N THR A 93 9.91 -1.25 2.79
CA THR A 93 9.85 0.15 3.25
C THR A 93 11.08 0.55 4.05
N LEU A 94 11.40 -0.16 5.12
CA LEU A 94 12.54 0.16 5.97
C LEU A 94 13.90 -0.07 5.26
N PRO A 95 14.13 -1.14 4.50
CA PRO A 95 15.35 -1.28 3.70
C PRO A 95 15.57 -0.11 2.74
N ILE A 96 14.55 0.31 1.97
CA ILE A 96 14.64 1.47 1.07
C ILE A 96 14.97 2.74 1.85
N ALA A 97 14.30 3.00 2.97
CA ALA A 97 14.59 4.16 3.81
C ALA A 97 16.05 4.18 4.30
N ARG A 98 16.60 3.01 4.66
CA ARG A 98 18.01 2.88 5.08
C ARG A 98 18.99 3.09 3.93
N ASP A 99 18.71 2.52 2.77
CA ASP A 99 19.56 2.67 1.57
C ASP A 99 19.62 4.13 1.12
N LEU A 100 18.50 4.87 1.25
CA LEU A 100 18.36 6.23 0.77
C LEU A 100 18.68 7.31 1.83
N ALA A 101 18.84 6.95 3.10
CA ALA A 101 19.17 7.89 4.18
C ALA A 101 20.43 8.72 3.90
N PRO A 102 21.56 8.15 3.39
CA PRO A 102 22.74 8.94 3.05
C PRO A 102 22.49 9.97 1.94
N LEU A 103 21.43 9.80 1.15
CA LEU A 103 21.04 10.70 0.07
C LEU A 103 20.00 11.74 0.51
N GLY A 104 19.55 11.72 1.78
CA GLY A 104 18.52 12.62 2.27
C GLY A 104 17.13 12.32 1.69
N ILE A 105 16.82 11.07 1.38
CA ILE A 105 15.53 10.67 0.82
C ILE A 105 14.83 9.73 1.80
N ARG A 106 13.59 10.09 2.18
CA ARG A 106 12.75 9.27 3.07
C ARG A 106 11.87 8.31 2.27
N CYS A 107 11.51 7.19 2.89
CA CYS A 107 10.57 6.24 2.34
C CYS A 107 9.60 5.77 3.42
N ASN A 108 8.31 6.01 3.22
CA ASN A 108 7.24 5.55 4.10
C ASN A 108 6.17 4.79 3.31
N THR A 109 5.33 4.07 4.01
CA THR A 109 4.23 3.31 3.41
C THR A 109 2.94 3.57 4.19
N ILE A 110 1.84 3.75 3.46
CA ILE A 110 0.49 3.74 4.03
C ILE A 110 -0.13 2.38 3.72
N ALA A 111 -0.70 1.74 4.73
CA ALA A 111 -1.52 0.55 4.61
C ALA A 111 -3.00 0.93 4.83
N PRO A 112 -3.72 1.32 3.76
CA PRO A 112 -5.11 1.72 3.90
C PRO A 112 -6.02 0.54 4.22
N GLY A 113 -7.07 0.79 4.98
CA GLY A 113 -8.24 -0.04 5.08
C GLY A 113 -9.11 0.08 3.83
N ILE A 114 -10.43 0.12 4.03
CA ILE A 114 -11.38 0.15 2.92
C ILE A 114 -11.78 1.61 2.65
N PHE A 115 -11.48 2.10 1.46
CA PHE A 115 -11.72 3.47 1.05
C PHE A 115 -12.80 3.56 -0.02
N ASN A 116 -13.56 4.66 0.01
CA ASN A 116 -14.60 5.01 -0.94
C ASN A 116 -13.97 5.45 -2.29
N THR A 117 -13.56 4.47 -3.07
CA THR A 117 -12.91 4.65 -4.38
C THR A 117 -13.83 4.14 -5.49
N PRO A 118 -13.60 4.54 -6.77
CA PRO A 118 -14.36 4.00 -7.89
C PRO A 118 -14.40 2.47 -7.93
N LEU A 119 -13.30 1.82 -7.58
CA LEU A 119 -13.22 0.35 -7.49
C LEU A 119 -14.18 -0.21 -6.43
N MET A 120 -14.21 0.40 -5.25
CA MET A 120 -15.10 -0.03 -4.15
C MET A 120 -16.55 0.36 -4.41
N ASN A 121 -16.80 1.51 -5.06
CA ASN A 121 -18.16 1.94 -5.42
C ASN A 121 -18.85 1.00 -6.40
N ALA A 122 -18.08 0.37 -7.28
CA ALA A 122 -18.60 -0.65 -8.20
C ALA A 122 -18.96 -1.98 -7.51
N ALA A 123 -18.51 -2.21 -6.27
CA ALA A 123 -18.83 -3.41 -5.52
C ALA A 123 -20.29 -3.39 -5.02
N PRO A 124 -20.99 -4.54 -5.04
CA PRO A 124 -22.34 -4.65 -4.48
C PRO A 124 -22.37 -4.37 -2.97
N ASP A 125 -23.52 -3.90 -2.46
CA ASP A 125 -23.68 -3.61 -1.03
C ASP A 125 -23.41 -4.83 -0.13
N LYS A 126 -23.76 -6.03 -0.59
CA LYS A 126 -23.43 -7.29 0.10
C LYS A 126 -21.92 -7.49 0.35
N VAL A 127 -21.07 -6.81 -0.40
CA VAL A 127 -19.61 -6.82 -0.21
C VAL A 127 -19.18 -5.63 0.66
N LYS A 128 -19.77 -4.45 0.44
CA LYS A 128 -19.39 -3.22 1.15
C LYS A 128 -19.83 -3.21 2.61
N MET A 129 -21.07 -3.65 2.89
CA MET A 129 -21.64 -3.55 4.23
C MET A 129 -20.84 -4.32 5.28
N PRO A 130 -20.44 -5.61 5.07
CA PRO A 130 -19.60 -6.31 6.02
C PRO A 130 -18.26 -5.61 6.30
N LEU A 131 -17.66 -4.98 5.28
CA LEU A 131 -16.40 -4.25 5.43
C LEU A 131 -16.57 -2.99 6.30
N ILE A 132 -17.70 -2.28 6.14
CA ILE A 132 -18.05 -1.14 6.99
C ILE A 132 -18.29 -1.61 8.43
N GLU A 133 -18.98 -2.72 8.62
CA GLU A 133 -19.25 -3.30 9.93
C GLU A 133 -17.96 -3.74 10.66
N MET A 134 -16.97 -4.25 9.93
CA MET A 134 -15.66 -4.60 10.49
C MET A 134 -14.83 -3.38 10.88
N THR A 135 -15.06 -2.21 10.26
CA THR A 135 -14.39 -0.95 10.63
C THR A 135 -14.85 -0.53 12.02
N GLN A 136 -13.93 -0.25 12.94
CA GLN A 136 -14.30 0.02 14.34
C GLN A 136 -14.86 1.42 14.51
N PHE A 137 -14.11 2.44 14.09
CA PHE A 137 -14.53 3.84 14.12
C PHE A 137 -13.68 4.68 13.15
N PRO A 138 -14.30 5.59 12.40
CA PRO A 138 -15.75 5.79 12.22
C PRO A 138 -16.37 4.65 11.40
N LYS A 139 -17.65 4.34 11.62
CA LYS A 139 -18.40 3.26 10.94
C LYS A 139 -18.76 3.64 9.49
N ARG A 140 -17.74 3.77 8.66
CA ARG A 140 -17.87 4.11 7.23
C ARG A 140 -16.61 3.71 6.48
N LEU A 141 -16.65 3.79 5.17
CA LEU A 141 -15.45 3.76 4.33
C LEU A 141 -14.60 5.02 4.59
N GLY A 142 -13.29 4.89 4.49
CA GLY A 142 -12.39 6.03 4.43
C GLY A 142 -12.61 6.84 3.15
N ASN A 143 -12.40 8.14 3.20
CA ASN A 143 -12.50 8.99 2.02
C ASN A 143 -11.12 9.27 1.43
N PRO A 144 -10.97 9.35 0.10
CA PRO A 144 -9.68 9.63 -0.54
C PRO A 144 -8.93 10.86 0.01
N PRO A 145 -9.60 11.98 0.38
CA PRO A 145 -8.91 13.10 1.03
C PRO A 145 -8.25 12.75 2.37
N GLU A 146 -8.73 11.75 3.11
CA GLU A 146 -8.10 11.31 4.36
C GLU A 146 -6.76 10.59 4.10
N TYR A 147 -6.68 9.86 2.98
CA TYR A 147 -5.41 9.31 2.50
C TYR A 147 -4.43 10.43 2.09
N ALA A 148 -4.91 11.39 1.31
CA ALA A 148 -4.10 12.53 0.88
C ALA A 148 -3.60 13.37 2.07
N ALA A 149 -4.42 13.58 3.10
CA ALA A 149 -4.01 14.27 4.32
C ALA A 149 -2.86 13.55 5.04
N MET A 150 -2.86 12.21 5.07
CA MET A 150 -1.74 11.43 5.62
C MET A 150 -0.47 11.62 4.78
N VAL A 151 -0.58 11.65 3.45
CA VAL A 151 0.57 11.95 2.58
C VAL A 151 1.12 13.35 2.87
N CYS A 152 0.26 14.37 3.00
CA CYS A 152 0.67 15.73 3.36
C CYS A 152 1.39 15.74 4.71
N HIS A 153 0.84 15.05 5.72
CA HIS A 153 1.51 14.91 7.01
C HIS A 153 2.89 14.27 6.91
N MET A 154 3.06 13.24 6.06
CA MET A 154 4.37 12.63 5.81
C MET A 154 5.35 13.58 5.13
N VAL A 155 4.87 14.51 4.30
CA VAL A 155 5.69 15.58 3.69
C VAL A 155 6.17 16.55 4.76
N GLU A 156 5.26 17.02 5.62
CA GLU A 156 5.53 18.04 6.63
C GLU A 156 6.34 17.51 7.82
N ASN A 157 6.14 16.23 8.19
CA ASN A 157 6.82 15.61 9.32
C ASN A 157 8.08 14.86 8.87
N THR A 158 9.20 15.58 8.81
CA THR A 158 10.49 15.06 8.31
C THR A 158 11.10 13.99 9.21
N PHE A 159 10.66 13.87 10.47
CA PHE A 159 11.13 12.81 11.37
C PHE A 159 10.49 11.45 11.11
N LEU A 160 9.45 11.39 10.26
CA LEU A 160 8.79 10.15 9.88
C LEU A 160 9.51 9.52 8.68
N ASN A 161 10.22 8.41 8.94
CA ASN A 161 10.98 7.67 7.91
C ASN A 161 11.03 6.17 8.20
N GLY A 162 10.88 5.36 7.18
CA GLY A 162 10.97 3.89 7.27
C GLY A 162 9.74 3.20 7.87
N GLU A 163 8.61 3.91 8.03
CA GLU A 163 7.44 3.42 8.74
C GLU A 163 6.31 3.00 7.80
N THR A 164 5.52 2.03 8.25
CA THR A 164 4.26 1.64 7.62
C THR A 164 3.09 1.98 8.53
N ILE A 165 2.27 2.93 8.11
CA ILE A 165 1.12 3.42 8.89
C ILE A 165 -0.17 2.77 8.38
N ARG A 166 -0.90 2.07 9.27
CA ARG A 166 -2.26 1.60 8.99
C ARG A 166 -3.23 2.78 9.09
N LEU A 167 -3.87 3.11 7.98
CA LEU A 167 -4.93 4.12 7.90
C LEU A 167 -6.25 3.41 7.60
N ASP A 168 -6.91 2.87 8.63
CA ASP A 168 -7.89 1.80 8.44
C ASP A 168 -9.12 1.85 9.35
N GLY A 169 -9.30 2.87 10.17
CA GLY A 169 -10.44 2.96 11.10
C GLY A 169 -10.50 1.81 12.12
N GLY A 170 -9.36 1.19 12.43
CA GLY A 170 -9.25 0.09 13.36
C GLY A 170 -9.73 -1.27 12.82
N ILE A 171 -9.92 -1.41 11.50
CA ILE A 171 -10.37 -2.69 10.92
C ILE A 171 -9.32 -3.79 11.12
N ARG A 172 -9.83 -4.99 11.41
CA ARG A 172 -9.08 -6.25 11.33
C ARG A 172 -9.92 -7.21 10.48
N MET A 173 -9.39 -7.54 9.30
CA MET A 173 -10.16 -8.30 8.32
C MET A 173 -10.43 -9.71 8.82
N GLN A 174 -11.69 -10.11 8.80
CA GLN A 174 -12.07 -11.51 9.05
C GLN A 174 -11.63 -12.39 7.86
N PRO A 175 -11.46 -13.72 8.06
CA PRO A 175 -11.03 -14.61 6.98
C PRO A 175 -11.93 -14.59 5.75
N ARG A 176 -13.22 -14.20 5.93
CA ARG A 176 -14.24 -14.06 4.86
C ARG A 176 -15.16 -12.90 5.19
#